data_24e0fe36e52d2df8eec94f8f9e5787cb
#
_entry.id   24e0fe36e52d2df8eec94f8f9e5787cb
#
_cell.length_a   1.000
_cell.length_b   1.000
_cell.length_c   1.000
_cell.angle_alpha   90.00
_cell.angle_beta   90.00
_cell.angle_gamma   90.00
#
_symmetry.space_group_name_H-M   'P 1'
#
loop_
_entity.id
_entity.type
_entity.pdbx_description
1 polymer ?
#
loop_
_entity_poly.entity_id
_entity_poly.type
_entity_poly.pdbx_seq_one_letter_code
_entity_poly.pdbx_strand_id
1 'polypeptide(L)'
;MSPPLKLTRDTLWSALATLGRRTHRPVSLVLGGSAALLLSEALRRPTDDGDVVTSEPDLGQLQVLIREVAEEEQLPPGWLNGSIQSYTYVLPPDYRDRLVALPPFGPLRVSLLSRRDVILMKVFGLRPRDVADLKAIAPRVEELAFVRGQLSRIGAREPEKASAMQAFLAEWEAG
;
A
#
# COMPACT_ATOMS: atom_id res chain seq x y z
N MET A 1 -12.06 20.47 -17.58
CA MET A 1 -11.31 20.07 -16.36
C MET A 1 -10.46 18.87 -16.70
N SER A 2 -9.16 18.98 -16.55
CA SER A 2 -8.27 17.83 -16.78
C SER A 2 -8.52 16.78 -15.69
N PRO A 3 -8.51 15.48 -16.04
CA PRO A 3 -8.61 14.44 -15.02
C PRO A 3 -7.43 14.56 -14.05
N PRO A 4 -7.61 14.20 -12.77
CA PRO A 4 -6.51 14.22 -11.81
C PRO A 4 -5.37 13.34 -12.31
N LEU A 5 -4.14 13.83 -12.12
CA LEU A 5 -2.93 13.10 -12.48
C LEU A 5 -2.89 11.79 -11.69
N LYS A 6 -2.75 10.69 -12.41
CA LYS A 6 -2.51 9.37 -11.82
C LYS A 6 -1.04 9.23 -11.43
N LEU A 7 -0.79 8.57 -10.32
CA LEU A 7 0.57 8.27 -9.87
C LEU A 7 1.12 7.07 -10.61
N THR A 8 2.15 7.30 -11.44
CA THR A 8 2.98 6.23 -11.99
C THR A 8 4.12 5.89 -11.01
N ARG A 9 4.88 4.83 -11.32
CA ARG A 9 6.10 4.53 -10.55
C ARG A 9 7.06 5.72 -10.52
N ASP A 10 7.29 6.36 -11.67
CA ASP A 10 8.23 7.46 -11.79
C ASP A 10 7.75 8.72 -11.05
N THR A 11 6.46 9.04 -11.12
CA THR A 11 5.90 10.17 -10.38
C THR A 11 5.93 9.93 -8.87
N LEU A 12 5.65 8.72 -8.41
CA LEU A 12 5.80 8.35 -6.99
C LEU A 12 7.25 8.48 -6.53
N TRP A 13 8.20 8.00 -7.34
CA TRP A 13 9.62 8.08 -7.03
C TRP A 13 10.09 9.53 -6.94
N SER A 14 9.72 10.36 -7.92
CA SER A 14 10.02 11.81 -7.93
C SER A 14 9.44 12.49 -6.69
N ALA A 15 8.18 12.23 -6.38
CA ALA A 15 7.51 12.84 -5.22
C ALA A 15 8.17 12.43 -3.89
N LEU A 16 8.57 11.16 -3.74
CA LEU A 16 9.30 10.70 -2.56
C LEU A 16 10.68 11.35 -2.46
N ALA A 17 11.36 11.52 -3.58
CA ALA A 17 12.64 12.24 -3.62
C ALA A 17 12.49 13.71 -3.22
N THR A 18 11.44 14.37 -3.71
CA THR A 18 11.11 15.75 -3.34
C THR A 18 10.73 15.87 -1.87
N LEU A 19 9.94 14.94 -1.34
CA LEU A 19 9.61 14.87 0.08
C LEU A 19 10.90 14.71 0.93
N GLY A 20 11.80 13.84 0.51
CA GLY A 20 13.08 13.64 1.18
C GLY A 20 13.96 14.89 1.20
N ARG A 21 14.01 15.67 0.10
CA ARG A 21 14.75 16.95 0.05
C ARG A 21 14.18 18.02 0.96
N ARG A 22 12.86 18.03 1.15
CA ARG A 22 12.16 18.99 2.03
C ARG A 22 12.16 18.59 3.49
N THR A 23 12.51 17.35 3.79
CA THR A 23 12.56 16.82 5.15
C THR A 23 13.90 17.16 5.80
N HIS A 24 13.87 17.83 6.95
CA HIS A 24 15.07 18.26 7.68
C HIS A 24 15.39 17.39 8.91
N ARG A 25 14.58 16.40 9.19
CA ARG A 25 14.73 15.46 10.30
C ARG A 25 14.39 14.04 9.83
N PRO A 26 14.81 12.99 10.57
CA PRO A 26 14.49 11.63 10.19
C PRO A 26 12.98 11.41 10.08
N VAL A 27 12.55 10.83 8.95
CA VAL A 27 11.18 10.41 8.70
C VAL A 27 11.20 8.99 8.17
N SER A 28 10.29 8.16 8.65
CA SER A 28 10.09 6.79 8.16
C SER A 28 8.64 6.61 7.71
N LEU A 29 8.46 6.02 6.53
CA LEU A 29 7.16 5.67 5.97
C LEU A 29 7.13 4.19 5.63
N VAL A 30 6.01 3.53 5.90
CA VAL A 30 5.69 2.22 5.32
C VAL A 30 4.53 2.39 4.37
N LEU A 31 4.74 2.05 3.11
CA LEU A 31 3.72 2.13 2.06
C LEU A 31 3.11 0.76 1.79
N GLY A 32 1.81 0.75 1.56
CA GLY A 32 1.02 -0.40 1.17
C GLY A 32 0.28 -0.17 -0.14
N GLY A 33 -0.77 -0.94 -0.35
CA GLY A 33 -1.67 -0.77 -1.48
C GLY A 33 -1.01 -0.87 -2.85
N SER A 34 -1.63 -0.23 -3.83
CA SER A 34 -1.13 -0.23 -5.21
C SER A 34 0.20 0.51 -5.36
N ALA A 35 0.48 1.51 -4.51
CA ALA A 35 1.76 2.22 -4.53
C ALA A 35 2.95 1.29 -4.20
N ALA A 36 2.79 0.41 -3.21
CA ALA A 36 3.82 -0.57 -2.90
C ALA A 36 4.09 -1.53 -4.07
N LEU A 37 3.02 -1.97 -4.76
CA LEU A 37 3.14 -2.83 -5.94
C LEU A 37 3.78 -2.11 -7.13
N LEU A 38 3.50 -0.81 -7.32
CA LEU A 38 4.15 0.00 -8.36
C LEU A 38 5.64 0.18 -8.09
N LEU A 39 6.00 0.58 -6.88
CA LEU A 39 7.39 0.83 -6.50
C LEU A 39 8.24 -0.44 -6.49
N SER A 40 7.65 -1.60 -6.22
CA SER A 40 8.29 -2.92 -6.34
C SER A 40 8.23 -3.53 -7.73
N GLU A 41 7.69 -2.79 -8.73
CA GLU A 41 7.54 -3.23 -10.13
C GLU A 41 6.60 -4.43 -10.33
N ALA A 42 5.82 -4.80 -9.30
CA ALA A 42 4.84 -5.88 -9.40
C ALA A 42 3.57 -5.46 -10.16
N LEU A 43 3.27 -4.17 -10.19
CA LEU A 43 2.13 -3.58 -10.90
C LEU A 43 2.63 -2.48 -11.85
N ARG A 44 2.03 -2.36 -13.03
CA ARG A 44 2.40 -1.33 -14.02
C ARG A 44 1.36 -0.22 -14.20
N ARG A 45 0.10 -0.49 -13.85
CA ARG A 45 -0.95 0.51 -14.00
C ARG A 45 -0.83 1.61 -12.95
N PRO A 46 -1.11 2.88 -13.31
CA PRO A 46 -1.08 3.98 -12.34
C PRO A 46 -2.11 3.80 -11.21
N THR A 47 -1.83 4.42 -10.06
CA THR A 47 -2.75 4.52 -8.92
C THR A 47 -3.20 5.97 -8.69
N ASP A 48 -4.23 6.15 -7.86
CA ASP A 48 -4.72 7.49 -7.50
C ASP A 48 -3.92 8.11 -6.36
N ASP A 49 -3.37 7.27 -5.48
CA ASP A 49 -2.71 7.69 -4.23
C ASP A 49 -1.70 6.65 -3.73
N GLY A 50 -0.94 7.04 -2.73
CA GLY A 50 -0.05 6.19 -1.95
C GLY A 50 -0.61 5.97 -0.55
N ASP A 51 -0.87 4.71 -0.21
CA ASP A 51 -1.39 4.31 1.09
C ASP A 51 -0.26 4.19 2.12
N VAL A 52 -0.22 5.09 3.11
CA VAL A 52 0.71 5.03 4.23
C VAL A 52 0.15 4.13 5.32
N VAL A 53 0.82 3.01 5.56
CA VAL A 53 0.47 2.03 6.60
C VAL A 53 0.88 2.53 7.98
N THR A 54 2.12 2.96 8.10
CA THR A 54 2.67 3.58 9.31
C THR A 54 3.65 4.69 8.95
N SER A 55 3.81 5.65 9.84
CA SER A 55 4.78 6.73 9.69
C SER A 55 5.36 7.14 11.04
N GLU A 56 6.61 7.60 11.03
CA GLU A 56 7.29 8.25 12.15
C GLU A 56 8.02 9.48 11.62
N PRO A 57 7.67 10.69 12.06
CA PRO A 57 6.56 11.03 12.96
C PRO A 57 5.19 10.72 12.37
N ASP A 58 4.14 10.88 13.18
CA ASP A 58 2.76 10.69 12.74
C ASP A 58 2.46 11.45 11.44
N LEU A 59 1.67 10.82 10.56
CA LEU A 59 1.38 11.37 9.23
C LEU A 59 0.74 12.76 9.27
N GLY A 60 -0.04 13.06 10.32
CA GLY A 60 -0.62 14.39 10.55
C GLY A 60 0.44 15.48 10.63
N GLN A 61 1.60 15.20 11.22
CA GLN A 61 2.73 16.14 11.30
C GLN A 61 3.43 16.37 9.97
N LEU A 62 3.21 15.50 8.99
CA LEU A 62 3.80 15.58 7.65
C LEU A 62 2.86 16.24 6.61
N GLN A 63 1.62 16.54 6.98
CA GLN A 63 0.59 17.02 6.04
C GLN A 63 0.97 18.29 5.29
N VAL A 64 1.67 19.22 5.93
CA VAL A 64 2.13 20.45 5.27
C VAL A 64 3.14 20.10 4.19
N LEU A 65 4.15 19.29 4.51
CA LEU A 65 5.16 18.84 3.55
C LEU A 65 4.56 18.04 2.40
N ILE A 66 3.60 17.16 2.70
CA ILE A 66 2.90 16.35 1.68
C ILE A 66 2.17 17.26 0.68
N ARG A 67 1.51 18.32 1.16
CA ARG A 67 0.84 19.31 0.28
C ARG A 67 1.82 20.12 -0.54
N GLU A 68 2.90 20.58 0.05
CA GLU A 68 3.94 21.34 -0.67
C GLU A 68 4.56 20.50 -1.79
N VAL A 69 4.79 19.20 -1.56
CA VAL A 69 5.25 18.27 -2.57
C VAL A 69 4.19 18.10 -3.67
N ALA A 70 2.91 17.98 -3.30
CA ALA A 70 1.82 17.88 -4.26
C ALA A 70 1.77 19.10 -5.19
N GLU A 71 1.95 20.31 -4.66
CA GLU A 71 1.99 21.54 -5.44
C GLU A 71 3.20 21.58 -6.38
N GLU A 72 4.39 21.24 -5.88
CA GLU A 72 5.63 21.24 -6.67
C GLU A 72 5.59 20.21 -7.80
N GLU A 73 5.14 19.00 -7.51
CA GLU A 73 5.08 17.87 -8.46
C GLU A 73 3.76 17.81 -9.25
N GLN A 74 2.85 18.77 -9.03
CA GLN A 74 1.54 18.83 -9.66
C GLN A 74 0.68 17.58 -9.41
N LEU A 75 0.74 17.04 -8.20
CA LEU A 75 0.01 15.86 -7.77
C LEU A 75 -1.29 16.22 -7.04
N PRO A 76 -2.24 15.28 -6.90
CA PRO A 76 -3.38 15.48 -6.01
C PRO A 76 -2.92 15.75 -4.57
N PRO A 77 -3.60 16.64 -3.82
CA PRO A 77 -3.20 16.98 -2.44
C PRO A 77 -3.11 15.77 -1.50
N GLY A 78 -3.90 14.72 -1.76
CA GLY A 78 -3.92 13.47 -1.02
C GLY A 78 -3.06 12.36 -1.64
N TRP A 79 -2.04 12.68 -2.45
CA TRP A 79 -1.18 11.70 -3.10
C TRP A 79 -0.53 10.72 -2.12
N LEU A 80 -0.29 11.13 -0.87
CA LEU A 80 0.00 10.27 0.27
C LEU A 80 -1.09 10.47 1.32
N ASN A 81 -1.69 9.39 1.79
CA ASN A 81 -2.72 9.45 2.82
C ASN A 81 -2.68 8.22 3.73
N GLY A 82 -3.31 8.32 4.88
CA GLY A 82 -3.36 7.30 5.91
C GLY A 82 -4.69 6.53 5.99
N SER A 83 -5.51 6.53 4.94
CA SER A 83 -6.82 5.86 4.98
C SER A 83 -6.76 4.37 5.31
N ILE A 84 -5.64 3.71 4.97
CA ILE A 84 -5.40 2.30 5.26
C ILE A 84 -5.01 2.04 6.73
N GLN A 85 -4.63 3.06 7.49
CA GLN A 85 -4.12 2.90 8.86
C GLN A 85 -5.12 2.25 9.81
N SER A 86 -6.41 2.49 9.62
CA SER A 86 -7.48 1.84 10.39
C SER A 86 -7.63 0.34 10.12
N TYR A 87 -6.97 -0.19 9.09
CA TYR A 87 -7.00 -1.60 8.68
C TYR A 87 -5.69 -2.34 8.95
N THR A 88 -4.73 -1.73 9.63
CA THR A 88 -3.43 -2.37 9.92
C THR A 88 -3.54 -3.64 10.75
N TYR A 89 -4.63 -3.82 11.50
CA TYR A 89 -4.91 -5.05 12.24
C TYR A 89 -5.10 -6.28 11.32
N VAL A 90 -5.35 -6.08 10.04
CA VAL A 90 -5.43 -7.16 9.04
C VAL A 90 -4.05 -7.78 8.80
N LEU A 91 -2.99 -6.99 8.93
CA LEU A 91 -1.63 -7.47 8.80
C LEU A 91 -1.26 -8.40 9.97
N PRO A 92 -0.54 -9.51 9.72
CA PRO A 92 -0.02 -10.34 10.81
C PRO A 92 1.00 -9.55 11.64
N PRO A 93 1.17 -9.90 12.94
CA PRO A 93 2.05 -9.15 13.84
C PRO A 93 3.50 -9.02 13.35
N ASP A 94 3.97 -10.00 12.59
CA ASP A 94 5.33 -10.09 12.04
C ASP A 94 5.51 -9.43 10.66
N TYR A 95 4.54 -8.66 10.18
CA TYR A 95 4.64 -8.02 8.85
C TYR A 95 5.87 -7.11 8.72
N ARG A 96 6.33 -6.54 9.83
CA ARG A 96 7.51 -5.66 9.86
C ARG A 96 8.79 -6.38 9.46
N ASP A 97 8.89 -7.68 9.74
CA ASP A 97 10.05 -8.51 9.40
C ASP A 97 10.16 -8.76 7.89
N ARG A 98 9.09 -8.46 7.14
CA ARG A 98 9.00 -8.66 5.70
C ARG A 98 9.01 -7.37 4.90
N LEU A 99 9.21 -6.22 5.53
CA LEU A 99 9.26 -4.95 4.83
C LEU A 99 10.42 -4.92 3.83
N VAL A 100 10.16 -4.33 2.67
CA VAL A 100 11.17 -4.13 1.63
C VAL A 100 11.63 -2.68 1.65
N ALA A 101 12.85 -2.42 2.08
CA ALA A 101 13.39 -1.07 2.13
C ALA A 101 13.72 -0.55 0.73
N LEU A 102 13.33 0.68 0.44
CA LEU A 102 13.81 1.43 -0.72
C LEU A 102 15.15 2.11 -0.39
N PRO A 103 15.95 2.50 -1.42
CA PRO A 103 17.06 3.41 -1.22
C PRO A 103 16.62 4.67 -0.47
N PRO A 104 17.43 5.23 0.44
CA PRO A 104 17.05 6.41 1.20
C PRO A 104 16.93 7.66 0.33
N PHE A 105 15.95 8.50 0.66
CA PHE A 105 15.78 9.83 0.07
C PHE A 105 16.24 10.89 1.09
N GLY A 106 17.55 11.05 1.25
CA GLY A 106 18.08 11.92 2.32
C GLY A 106 17.65 11.41 3.71
N PRO A 107 17.02 12.25 4.54
CA PRO A 107 16.52 11.84 5.86
C PRO A 107 15.28 10.95 5.83
N LEU A 108 14.61 10.82 4.67
CA LEU A 108 13.42 10.01 4.49
C LEU A 108 13.79 8.54 4.23
N ARG A 109 13.24 7.64 5.02
CA ARG A 109 13.29 6.19 4.85
C ARG A 109 11.92 5.68 4.44
N VAL A 110 11.85 4.97 3.33
CA VAL A 110 10.62 4.37 2.83
C VAL A 110 10.79 2.86 2.77
N SER A 111 9.85 2.14 3.35
CA SER A 111 9.73 0.70 3.21
C SER A 111 8.37 0.35 2.60
N LEU A 112 8.32 -0.74 1.88
CA LEU A 112 7.10 -1.25 1.27
C LEU A 112 6.61 -2.46 2.05
N LEU A 113 5.30 -2.62 2.17
CA LEU A 113 4.74 -3.91 2.55
C LEU A 113 5.21 -4.97 1.56
N SER A 114 5.49 -6.17 2.06
CA SER A 114 5.79 -7.31 1.20
C SER A 114 4.62 -7.58 0.24
N ARG A 115 4.91 -8.13 -0.91
CA ARG A 115 3.88 -8.45 -1.92
C ARG A 115 2.74 -9.29 -1.34
N ARG A 116 3.04 -10.31 -0.51
CA ARG A 116 2.02 -11.16 0.12
C ARG A 116 1.17 -10.42 1.15
N ASP A 117 1.75 -9.44 1.87
CA ASP A 117 0.99 -8.61 2.81
C ASP A 117 0.06 -7.64 2.06
N VAL A 118 0.50 -7.10 0.91
CA VAL A 118 -0.37 -6.30 0.03
C VAL A 118 -1.51 -7.16 -0.55
N ILE A 119 -1.21 -8.37 -0.99
CA ILE A 119 -2.23 -9.33 -1.47
C ILE A 119 -3.25 -9.63 -0.37
N LEU A 120 -2.81 -9.89 0.86
CA LEU A 120 -3.69 -10.10 2.00
C LEU A 120 -4.66 -8.92 2.18
N MET A 121 -4.15 -7.70 2.17
CA MET A 121 -5.00 -6.52 2.34
C MET A 121 -5.98 -6.31 1.18
N LYS A 122 -5.58 -6.65 -0.05
CA LYS A 122 -6.47 -6.59 -1.21
C LYS A 122 -7.55 -7.65 -1.20
N VAL A 123 -7.23 -8.87 -0.77
CA VAL A 123 -8.24 -9.94 -0.57
C VAL A 123 -9.17 -9.60 0.60
N PHE A 124 -8.70 -8.92 1.61
CA PHE A 124 -9.57 -8.38 2.67
C PHE A 124 -10.48 -7.27 2.15
N GLY A 125 -9.97 -6.35 1.34
CA GLY A 125 -10.73 -5.21 0.80
C GLY A 125 -11.80 -5.63 -0.21
N LEU A 126 -11.44 -6.47 -1.17
CA LEU A 126 -12.30 -6.97 -2.27
C LEU A 126 -13.04 -5.87 -3.04
N ARG A 127 -12.53 -4.65 -3.05
CA ARG A 127 -13.07 -3.59 -3.91
C ARG A 127 -12.81 -3.92 -5.37
N PRO A 128 -13.59 -3.41 -6.34
CA PRO A 128 -13.35 -3.68 -7.76
C PRO A 128 -11.89 -3.44 -8.20
N ARG A 129 -11.26 -2.39 -7.68
CA ARG A 129 -9.85 -2.10 -7.99
C ARG A 129 -8.88 -3.08 -7.31
N ASP A 130 -9.19 -3.60 -6.12
CA ASP A 130 -8.39 -4.63 -5.47
C ASP A 130 -8.40 -5.93 -6.28
N VAL A 131 -9.56 -6.33 -6.76
CA VAL A 131 -9.73 -7.50 -7.64
C VAL A 131 -9.00 -7.31 -8.97
N ALA A 132 -9.09 -6.11 -9.56
CA ALA A 132 -8.35 -5.78 -10.79
C ALA A 132 -6.84 -5.87 -10.60
N ASP A 133 -6.33 -5.37 -9.46
CA ASP A 133 -4.91 -5.48 -9.11
C ASP A 133 -4.49 -6.94 -8.90
N LEU A 134 -5.27 -7.72 -8.17
CA LEU A 134 -5.00 -9.14 -7.96
C LEU A 134 -4.91 -9.88 -9.30
N LYS A 135 -5.82 -9.61 -10.24
CA LYS A 135 -5.76 -10.18 -11.59
C LYS A 135 -4.48 -9.77 -12.34
N ALA A 136 -4.10 -8.50 -12.23
CA ALA A 136 -2.90 -7.98 -12.91
C ALA A 136 -1.60 -8.57 -12.37
N ILE A 137 -1.49 -8.76 -11.06
CA ILE A 137 -0.27 -9.30 -10.44
C ILE A 137 -0.23 -10.83 -10.40
N ALA A 138 -1.36 -11.51 -10.62
CA ALA A 138 -1.49 -12.97 -10.60
C ALA A 138 -0.83 -13.60 -9.36
N PRO A 139 -1.49 -13.60 -8.19
CA PRO A 139 -0.95 -14.18 -6.97
C PRO A 139 -0.51 -15.63 -7.15
N ARG A 140 0.65 -15.96 -6.58
CA ARG A 140 1.18 -17.34 -6.59
C ARG A 140 0.47 -18.19 -5.55
N VAL A 141 0.56 -19.51 -5.72
CA VAL A 141 -0.07 -20.48 -4.82
C VAL A 141 0.35 -20.26 -3.36
N GLU A 142 1.64 -20.02 -3.11
CA GLU A 142 2.17 -19.76 -1.77
C GLU A 142 1.68 -18.43 -1.18
N GLU A 143 1.41 -17.42 -2.01
CA GLU A 143 0.86 -16.15 -1.57
C GLU A 143 -0.61 -16.30 -1.16
N LEU A 144 -1.39 -17.08 -1.92
CA LEU A 144 -2.77 -17.41 -1.57
C LEU A 144 -2.85 -18.30 -0.33
N ALA A 145 -1.92 -19.27 -0.19
CA ALA A 145 -1.81 -20.08 1.02
C ALA A 145 -1.51 -19.23 2.27
N PHE A 146 -0.64 -18.22 2.13
CA PHE A 146 -0.40 -17.25 3.20
C PHE A 146 -1.67 -16.49 3.59
N VAL A 147 -2.45 -15.99 2.62
CA VAL A 147 -3.73 -15.32 2.88
C VAL A 147 -4.70 -16.26 3.60
N ARG A 148 -4.80 -17.51 3.13
CA ARG A 148 -5.67 -18.53 3.75
C ARG A 148 -5.28 -18.78 5.21
N GLY A 149 -3.99 -18.79 5.52
CA GLY A 149 -3.47 -18.92 6.88
C GLY A 149 -3.89 -17.78 7.84
N GLN A 150 -4.34 -16.64 7.31
CA GLN A 150 -4.79 -15.50 8.12
C GLN A 150 -6.29 -15.49 8.40
N LEU A 151 -7.09 -16.33 7.73
CA LEU A 151 -8.55 -16.29 7.82
C LEU A 151 -9.07 -16.49 9.24
N SER A 152 -8.48 -17.41 10.02
CA SER A 152 -8.90 -17.66 11.41
C SER A 152 -8.70 -16.43 12.29
N ARG A 153 -7.53 -15.78 12.17
CA ARG A 153 -7.20 -14.56 12.92
C ARG A 153 -8.13 -13.40 12.55
N ILE A 154 -8.37 -13.20 11.27
CA ILE A 154 -9.28 -12.15 10.76
C ILE A 154 -10.70 -12.47 11.17
N GLY A 155 -11.15 -13.73 11.05
CA GLY A 155 -12.50 -14.17 11.38
C GLY A 155 -12.86 -14.03 12.86
N ALA A 156 -11.88 -14.08 13.75
CA ALA A 156 -12.08 -13.81 15.18
C ALA A 156 -12.55 -12.38 15.44
N ARG A 157 -12.21 -11.44 14.56
CA ARG A 157 -12.62 -10.03 14.66
C ARG A 157 -13.73 -9.67 13.66
N GLU A 158 -13.63 -10.20 12.45
CA GLU A 158 -14.51 -9.86 11.33
C GLU A 158 -14.96 -11.13 10.58
N PRO A 159 -15.92 -11.88 11.15
CA PRO A 159 -16.33 -13.17 10.58
C PRO A 159 -16.91 -13.07 9.18
N GLU A 160 -17.66 -12.01 8.88
CA GLU A 160 -18.23 -11.79 7.54
C GLU A 160 -17.13 -11.51 6.49
N LYS A 161 -16.12 -10.74 6.86
CA LYS A 161 -14.95 -10.49 5.99
C LYS A 161 -14.18 -11.78 5.73
N ALA A 162 -13.91 -12.57 6.74
CA ALA A 162 -13.22 -13.85 6.58
C ALA A 162 -14.02 -14.81 5.67
N SER A 163 -15.35 -14.86 5.79
CA SER A 163 -16.20 -15.64 4.89
C SER A 163 -16.13 -15.16 3.44
N ALA A 164 -16.16 -13.85 3.20
CA ALA A 164 -16.02 -13.27 1.87
C ALA A 164 -14.64 -13.57 1.27
N MET A 165 -13.57 -13.45 2.06
CA MET A 165 -12.21 -13.79 1.65
C MET A 165 -12.10 -15.28 1.27
N GLN A 166 -12.70 -16.16 2.06
CA GLN A 166 -12.69 -17.59 1.79
C GLN A 166 -13.41 -17.93 0.49
N ALA A 167 -14.58 -17.32 0.25
CA ALA A 167 -15.33 -17.50 -1.00
C ALA A 167 -14.51 -17.01 -2.21
N PHE A 168 -13.91 -15.84 -2.10
CA PHE A 168 -13.03 -15.30 -3.15
C PHE A 168 -11.86 -16.23 -3.48
N LEU A 169 -11.18 -16.76 -2.46
CA LEU A 169 -10.06 -17.69 -2.66
C LEU A 169 -10.51 -18.99 -3.33
N ALA A 170 -11.67 -19.52 -2.97
CA ALA A 170 -12.23 -20.72 -3.60
C ALA A 170 -12.56 -20.49 -5.08
N GLU A 171 -13.18 -19.35 -5.42
CA GLU A 171 -13.46 -18.98 -6.82
C GLU A 171 -12.18 -18.76 -7.62
N TRP A 172 -11.18 -18.13 -7.03
CA TRP A 172 -9.89 -17.86 -7.67
C TRP A 172 -9.17 -19.15 -8.07
N GLU A 173 -9.21 -20.17 -7.23
CA GLU A 173 -8.56 -21.46 -7.48
C GLU A 173 -9.34 -22.36 -8.45
N ALA A 174 -10.64 -22.13 -8.58
CA ALA A 174 -11.50 -22.90 -9.50
C ALA A 174 -11.46 -22.41 -10.96
N GLY A 175 -11.00 -21.16 -11.19
CA GLY A 175 -10.96 -20.52 -12.51
C GLY A 175 -9.59 -20.43 -13.11
#